data_4f9c6ca8a9142bcbcbc06344997caf75
#
_entry.id   4f9c6ca8a9142bcbcbc06344997caf75
#
_cell.length_a   1.000
_cell.length_b   1.000
_cell.length_c   1.000
_cell.angle_alpha   90.00
_cell.angle_beta   90.00
_cell.angle_gamma   90.00
#
_symmetry.space_group_name_H-M   'P 1'
#
loop_
_entity.id
_entity.type
_entity.pdbx_description
1 polymer ?
#
loop_
_entity_poly.entity_id
_entity_poly.type
_entity_poly.pdbx_seq_one_letter_code
_entity_poly.pdbx_strand_id
1 'polypeptide(L)'
;MIYRVEFTRRAQADLLVLFDYLAERFDMTGAQRYVEQIEETCLSLRTMPNRGTERSDLRPGLRTMGFRRRVTIAFRVKGNSVTILRILYGGRSVEVAFSIDKE
;
A
#
# COMPACT_ATOMS: atom_id res chain seq x y z
N MET A 1 -15.56 -15.02 5.04
CA MET A 1 -14.68 -14.65 6.15
C MET A 1 -14.15 -13.25 5.93
N ILE A 2 -14.10 -12.44 6.99
CA ILE A 2 -13.62 -11.07 6.92
C ILE A 2 -12.25 -11.00 7.56
N TYR A 3 -11.27 -10.54 6.79
CA TYR A 3 -9.92 -10.37 7.28
C TYR A 3 -9.78 -9.01 7.96
N ARG A 4 -8.84 -8.91 8.88
CA ARG A 4 -8.49 -7.66 9.51
C ARG A 4 -7.41 -6.97 8.67
N VAL A 5 -7.62 -5.69 8.37
CA VAL A 5 -6.63 -4.91 7.61
C VAL A 5 -5.95 -3.93 8.56
N GLU A 6 -4.63 -3.99 8.59
CA GLU A 6 -3.82 -3.14 9.45
C GLU A 6 -2.77 -2.44 8.61
N PHE A 7 -2.45 -1.20 8.99
CA PHE A 7 -1.42 -0.41 8.31
C PHE A 7 -0.20 -0.30 9.22
N THR A 8 0.99 -0.59 8.67
CA THR A 8 2.22 -0.36 9.42
C THR A 8 2.44 1.14 9.59
N ARG A 9 3.32 1.50 10.51
CA ARG A 9 3.72 2.90 10.65
C ARG A 9 4.31 3.43 9.36
N ARG A 10 5.07 2.59 8.66
CA ARG A 10 5.69 2.98 7.41
C ARG A 10 4.65 3.28 6.34
N ALA A 11 3.60 2.45 6.26
CA ALA A 11 2.52 2.68 5.31
C ALA A 11 1.76 3.95 5.66
N GLN A 12 1.54 4.20 6.95
CA GLN A 12 0.87 5.42 7.40
C GLN A 12 1.70 6.65 7.04
N ALA A 13 3.02 6.57 7.23
CA ALA A 13 3.91 7.65 6.87
C ALA A 13 3.91 7.88 5.36
N ASP A 14 3.88 6.80 4.57
CA ASP A 14 3.78 6.92 3.12
C ASP A 14 2.54 7.72 2.71
N LEU A 15 1.40 7.44 3.36
CA LEU A 15 0.16 8.15 3.03
C LEU A 15 0.24 9.63 3.41
N LEU A 16 0.87 9.95 4.53
CA LEU A 16 1.02 11.35 4.93
C LEU A 16 1.91 12.11 3.95
N VAL A 17 3.03 11.51 3.57
CA VAL A 17 3.93 12.13 2.61
C VAL A 17 3.23 12.33 1.27
N LEU A 18 2.45 11.34 0.85
CA LEU A 18 1.70 11.44 -0.40
C LEU A 18 0.64 12.54 -0.32
N PHE A 19 -0.05 12.63 0.81
CA PHE A 19 -1.05 13.69 1.00
C PHE A 19 -0.40 15.07 0.86
N ASP A 20 0.72 15.28 1.56
CA ASP A 20 1.40 16.57 1.51
C ASP A 20 1.86 16.92 0.10
N TYR A 21 2.40 15.93 -0.61
CA TYR A 21 2.87 16.11 -1.97
C TYR A 21 1.72 16.52 -2.90
N LEU A 22 0.59 15.83 -2.79
CA LEU A 22 -0.56 16.11 -3.65
C LEU A 22 -1.24 17.43 -3.29
N ALA A 23 -1.30 17.75 -1.99
CA ALA A 23 -1.91 19.00 -1.56
C ALA A 23 -1.15 20.20 -2.07
N GLU A 24 0.19 20.10 -2.12
CA GLU A 24 1.01 21.16 -2.66
C GLU A 24 0.86 21.31 -4.16
N ARG A 25 0.76 20.19 -4.86
CA ARG A 25 0.72 20.20 -6.33
C ARG A 25 -0.65 20.53 -6.88
N PHE A 26 -1.71 20.16 -6.17
CA PHE A 26 -3.07 20.32 -6.65
C PHE A 26 -3.87 21.12 -5.64
N ASP A 27 -4.52 20.45 -4.70
CA ASP A 27 -5.24 21.10 -3.63
C ASP A 27 -5.49 20.09 -2.51
N MET A 28 -5.91 20.59 -1.35
CA MET A 28 -6.12 19.73 -0.18
C MET A 28 -7.29 18.77 -0.36
N THR A 29 -8.36 19.25 -0.98
CA THR A 29 -9.55 18.43 -1.17
C THR A 29 -9.26 17.26 -2.09
N GLY A 30 -8.56 17.52 -3.20
CA GLY A 30 -8.19 16.46 -4.13
C GLY A 30 -7.22 15.48 -3.50
N ALA A 31 -6.25 15.99 -2.72
CA ALA A 31 -5.29 15.13 -2.04
C ALA A 31 -5.99 14.22 -1.04
N GLN A 32 -6.92 14.77 -0.26
CA GLN A 32 -7.66 13.99 0.72
C GLN A 32 -8.48 12.89 0.05
N ARG A 33 -9.16 13.24 -1.04
CA ARG A 33 -9.98 12.28 -1.76
C ARG A 33 -9.13 11.14 -2.33
N TYR A 34 -7.97 11.48 -2.87
CA TYR A 34 -7.06 10.49 -3.44
C TYR A 34 -6.58 9.50 -2.38
N VAL A 35 -6.13 10.03 -1.23
CA VAL A 35 -5.65 9.19 -0.14
C VAL A 35 -6.78 8.33 0.41
N GLU A 36 -7.98 8.87 0.54
CA GLU A 36 -9.12 8.09 1.01
C GLU A 36 -9.43 6.93 0.07
N GLN A 37 -9.30 7.14 -1.23
CA GLN A 37 -9.54 6.07 -2.19
C GLN A 37 -8.48 4.97 -2.08
N ILE A 38 -7.23 5.34 -1.78
CA ILE A 38 -6.21 4.34 -1.52
C ILE A 38 -6.57 3.53 -0.28
N GLU A 39 -7.00 4.20 0.77
CA GLU A 39 -7.40 3.52 2.00
C GLU A 39 -8.57 2.59 1.78
N GLU A 40 -9.56 3.03 1.00
CA GLU A 40 -10.71 2.19 0.67
C GLU A 40 -10.28 0.96 -0.11
N THR A 41 -9.35 1.13 -1.03
CA THR A 41 -8.83 0.01 -1.81
C THR A 41 -8.13 -0.99 -0.90
N CYS A 42 -7.34 -0.48 0.06
CA CYS A 42 -6.70 -1.35 1.04
C CYS A 42 -7.75 -2.10 1.88
N LEU A 43 -8.80 -1.39 2.31
CA LEU A 43 -9.83 -2.01 3.13
C LEU A 43 -10.62 -3.07 2.37
N SER A 44 -10.69 -2.98 1.04
CA SER A 44 -11.39 -3.99 0.26
C SER A 44 -10.70 -5.36 0.34
N LEU A 45 -9.46 -5.40 0.82
CA LEU A 45 -8.76 -6.65 1.03
C LEU A 45 -9.36 -7.47 2.17
N ARG A 46 -10.27 -6.89 2.95
CA ARG A 46 -10.96 -7.64 4.01
C ARG A 46 -11.73 -8.83 3.46
N THR A 47 -12.25 -8.69 2.25
CA THR A 47 -13.05 -9.75 1.64
C THR A 47 -12.35 -10.44 0.48
N MET A 48 -11.30 -9.81 -0.06
CA MET A 48 -10.58 -10.37 -1.20
C MET A 48 -9.07 -10.20 -0.99
N PRO A 49 -8.51 -10.94 -0.02
CA PRO A 49 -7.11 -10.72 0.37
C PRO A 49 -6.08 -11.27 -0.62
N ASN A 50 -6.47 -12.14 -1.53
CA ASN A 50 -5.51 -12.75 -2.45
C ASN A 50 -5.43 -12.05 -3.79
N ARG A 51 -5.67 -10.75 -3.79
CA ARG A 51 -5.56 -9.93 -4.99
C ARG A 51 -4.11 -9.56 -5.26
N GLY A 52 -3.90 -9.04 -6.46
CA GLY A 52 -2.58 -8.56 -6.84
C GLY A 52 -1.64 -9.67 -7.25
N THR A 53 -0.36 -9.36 -7.21
CA THR A 53 0.69 -10.27 -7.66
C THR A 53 1.55 -10.70 -6.49
N GLU A 54 1.81 -11.98 -6.40
CA GLU A 54 2.70 -12.50 -5.34
C GLU A 54 4.14 -12.16 -5.67
N ARG A 55 4.86 -11.65 -4.68
CA ARG A 55 6.26 -11.27 -4.82
C ARG A 55 7.08 -11.91 -3.71
N SER A 56 6.94 -13.23 -3.57
CA SER A 56 7.69 -13.98 -2.56
C SER A 56 9.19 -13.99 -2.86
N ASP A 57 9.57 -13.62 -4.07
CA ASP A 57 10.97 -13.43 -4.43
C ASP A 57 11.62 -12.30 -3.62
N LEU A 58 10.83 -11.31 -3.20
CA LEU A 58 11.34 -10.19 -2.42
C LEU A 58 11.21 -10.43 -0.93
N ARG A 59 10.10 -11.00 -0.52
CA ARG A 59 9.85 -11.29 0.89
C ARG A 59 8.76 -12.35 0.97
N PRO A 60 8.89 -13.37 1.83
CA PRO A 60 7.87 -14.41 1.92
C PRO A 60 6.48 -13.83 2.19
N GLY A 61 5.53 -14.21 1.36
CA GLY A 61 4.14 -13.79 1.51
C GLY A 61 3.83 -12.39 1.02
N LEU A 62 4.81 -11.69 0.46
CA LEU A 62 4.58 -10.34 -0.04
C LEU A 62 3.71 -10.38 -1.30
N ARG A 63 2.74 -9.47 -1.35
CA ARG A 63 1.91 -9.27 -2.52
C ARG A 63 1.89 -7.78 -2.85
N THR A 64 1.71 -7.46 -4.14
CA THR A 64 1.60 -6.07 -4.57
C THR A 64 0.38 -5.89 -5.44
N MET A 65 -0.22 -4.72 -5.37
CA MET A 65 -1.42 -4.39 -6.12
C MET A 65 -1.32 -2.93 -6.54
N GLY A 66 -1.69 -2.65 -7.80
CA GLY A 66 -1.63 -1.29 -8.31
C GLY A 66 -2.90 -0.50 -8.03
N PHE A 67 -2.74 0.80 -7.92
CA PHE A 67 -3.87 1.72 -7.81
C PHE A 67 -3.62 2.86 -8.80
N ARG A 68 -4.50 2.99 -9.79
CA ARG A 68 -4.48 4.05 -10.80
C ARG A 68 -3.13 4.22 -11.48
N ARG A 69 -2.38 3.14 -11.63
CA ARG A 69 -1.09 3.10 -12.32
C ARG A 69 0.00 3.95 -11.67
N ARG A 70 -0.31 4.66 -10.59
CA ARG A 70 0.66 5.53 -9.94
C ARG A 70 1.06 5.04 -8.57
N VAL A 71 0.27 4.16 -7.98
CA VAL A 71 0.50 3.70 -6.62
C VAL A 71 0.65 2.20 -6.63
N THR A 72 1.62 1.71 -5.88
CA THR A 72 1.77 0.28 -5.60
C THR A 72 1.52 0.06 -4.12
N ILE A 73 0.54 -0.79 -3.82
CA ILE A 73 0.22 -1.16 -2.45
C ILE A 73 0.90 -2.49 -2.18
N ALA A 74 1.84 -2.50 -1.23
CA ALA A 74 2.54 -3.72 -0.84
C ALA A 74 1.95 -4.22 0.46
N PHE A 75 1.52 -5.48 0.48
CA PHE A 75 0.84 -6.03 1.65
C PHE A 75 1.19 -7.50 1.82
N ARG A 76 0.83 -8.04 2.97
CA ARG A 76 1.05 -9.44 3.29
C ARG A 76 -0.17 -10.00 4.00
N VAL A 77 -0.55 -11.22 3.62
CA VAL A 77 -1.66 -11.92 4.26
C VAL A 77 -1.07 -12.99 5.17
N LYS A 78 -1.49 -12.99 6.43
CA LYS A 78 -1.06 -14.00 7.37
C LYS A 78 -2.22 -14.31 8.30
N GLY A 79 -2.62 -15.59 8.34
CA GLY A 79 -3.79 -15.97 9.08
C GLY A 79 -5.02 -15.26 8.55
N ASN A 80 -5.72 -14.55 9.42
CA ASN A 80 -6.87 -13.75 9.01
C ASN A 80 -6.59 -12.25 9.04
N SER A 81 -5.31 -11.89 8.90
CA SER A 81 -4.89 -10.49 8.89
C SER A 81 -4.22 -10.13 7.57
N VAL A 82 -4.50 -8.92 7.10
CA VAL A 82 -3.81 -8.31 5.96
C VAL A 82 -3.06 -7.11 6.51
N THR A 83 -1.74 -7.12 6.33
CA THR A 83 -0.91 -6.01 6.80
C THR A 83 -0.44 -5.20 5.60
N ILE A 84 -0.80 -3.93 5.57
CA ILE A 84 -0.34 -3.03 4.51
C ILE A 84 1.06 -2.55 4.91
N LEU A 85 2.04 -2.96 4.14
CA LEU A 85 3.46 -2.73 4.47
C LEU A 85 3.98 -1.41 3.94
N ARG A 86 3.64 -1.07 2.69
CA ARG A 86 4.09 0.16 2.06
C ARG A 86 3.06 0.67 1.06
N ILE A 87 3.03 1.98 0.90
CA ILE A 87 2.29 2.65 -0.17
C ILE A 87 3.33 3.41 -0.99
N LEU A 88 3.60 2.95 -2.19
CA LEU A 88 4.66 3.51 -3.03
C LEU A 88 4.02 4.31 -4.17
N TYR A 89 4.43 5.57 -4.31
CA TYR A 89 3.86 6.47 -5.31
C TYR A 89 4.86 6.80 -6.40
N GLY A 90 4.35 6.98 -7.62
CA GLY A 90 5.16 7.35 -8.76
C GLY A 90 6.03 6.19 -9.22
N GLY A 91 7.28 6.47 -9.52
CA GLY A 91 8.19 5.46 -10.02
C GLY A 91 8.95 4.71 -8.94
N ARG A 92 8.51 4.78 -7.70
CA ARG A 92 9.22 4.10 -6.61
C ARG A 92 9.12 2.60 -6.77
N SER A 93 10.27 1.95 -6.66
CA SER A 93 10.38 0.53 -6.93
C SER A 93 10.12 -0.30 -5.69
N VAL A 94 9.26 -1.33 -5.82
CA VAL A 94 9.04 -2.26 -4.73
C VAL A 94 10.29 -3.07 -4.46
N GLU A 95 11.08 -3.35 -5.49
CA GLU A 95 12.35 -4.05 -5.32
C GLU A 95 13.30 -3.26 -4.42
N VAL A 96 13.43 -1.96 -4.70
CA VAL A 96 14.31 -1.13 -3.89
C VAL A 96 13.77 -1.00 -2.47
N ALA A 97 12.46 -0.81 -2.33
CA ALA A 97 11.85 -0.61 -1.01
C ALA A 97 12.07 -1.80 -0.11
N PHE A 98 12.06 -3.02 -0.65
CA PHE A 98 12.18 -4.22 0.17
C PHE A 98 13.56 -4.84 0.18
N SER A 99 14.45 -4.45 -0.73
CA SER A 99 15.81 -4.96 -0.72
C SER A 99 16.61 -4.44 0.47
N ILE A 100 16.29 -3.23 0.94
CA ILE A 100 16.98 -2.63 2.08
C ILE A 100 16.74 -3.45 3.35
N ASP A 101 15.59 -4.09 3.46
CA ASP A 101 15.22 -4.84 4.65
C ASP A 101 15.89 -6.19 4.74
N LYS A 102 16.70 -6.58 3.75
CA LYS A 102 17.39 -7.86 3.77
C LYS A 102 18.69 -7.82 4.54
N GLU A 103 19.12 -6.65 4.93
CA GLU A 103 20.37 -6.51 5.68
C GLU A 103 20.18 -6.55 7.20
#